data_1bab589269f5b366c3f379a40c312f00
#
_entry.id   1bab589269f5b366c3f379a40c312f00
#
_cell.length_a   1.000
_cell.length_b   1.000
_cell.length_c   1.000
_cell.angle_alpha   90.00
_cell.angle_beta   90.00
_cell.angle_gamma   90.00
#
_symmetry.space_group_name_H-M   'P 1'
#
loop_
_entity.id
_entity.type
_entity.pdbx_description
1 polymer ?
#
loop_
_entity_poly.entity_id
_entity_poly.type
_entity_poly.pdbx_seq_one_letter_code
_entity_poly.pdbx_strand_id
1 'polypeptide(L)'
;MTRKDLSDLIFSKIEKNQDILSKQFEDSKKEIGFFYVDDLLPQEIALQIHESFPKASEMVLKKSIRENKYIAAQMDLYHPILEDIIYAFQEERIVKLVAKICNINEAFPDDKLYAGGISLMGKNQFLNPHLDNSHDKERERWRVLNLLYYVTPDWDIKNGGNLELWPNGLSEKQITIESKFNRLAVMATHNHSLHSVSPVVVDMERKCISNYYFSNEPLESSDTFHVTSFRGRPENKLTDLILQTDTWLRMNLRKIFKKGVKENPHYYKKGSNN
;
A
#
# COMPACT_ATOMS: atom_id res chain seq x y z
N MET A 1 18.66 -0.66 -17.16
CA MET A 1 17.72 -1.72 -16.81
C MET A 1 16.35 -1.32 -17.33
N THR A 2 15.65 -2.20 -17.96
CA THR A 2 14.31 -1.97 -18.49
C THR A 2 13.22 -2.44 -17.52
N ARG A 3 11.97 -2.00 -17.71
CA ARG A 3 10.80 -2.52 -16.98
C ARG A 3 10.71 -4.04 -17.08
N LYS A 4 11.02 -4.60 -18.26
CA LYS A 4 11.00 -6.04 -18.48
C LYS A 4 12.03 -6.76 -17.61
N ASP A 5 13.25 -6.22 -17.50
CA ASP A 5 14.30 -6.84 -16.66
C ASP A 5 13.87 -6.85 -15.18
N LEU A 6 13.26 -5.75 -14.71
CA LEU A 6 12.71 -5.67 -13.34
C LEU A 6 11.60 -6.69 -13.12
N SER A 7 10.67 -6.82 -14.06
CA SER A 7 9.57 -7.79 -13.94
C SER A 7 10.07 -9.24 -14.01
N ASP A 8 11.10 -9.54 -14.81
CA ASP A 8 11.72 -10.88 -14.88
C ASP A 8 12.34 -11.26 -13.51
N LEU A 9 13.03 -10.33 -12.86
CA LEU A 9 13.62 -10.53 -11.54
C LEU A 9 12.55 -10.73 -10.46
N ILE A 10 11.54 -9.85 -10.42
CA ILE A 10 10.41 -9.94 -9.46
C ILE A 10 9.69 -11.28 -9.63
N PHE A 11 9.33 -11.62 -10.87
CA PHE A 11 8.63 -12.86 -11.18
C PHE A 11 9.42 -14.07 -10.70
N SER A 12 10.70 -14.18 -11.10
CA SER A 12 11.57 -15.29 -10.71
C SER A 12 11.70 -15.44 -9.20
N LYS A 13 11.83 -14.30 -8.47
CA LYS A 13 11.94 -14.34 -7.00
C LYS A 13 10.64 -14.82 -6.34
N ILE A 14 9.49 -14.29 -6.77
CA ILE A 14 8.18 -14.67 -6.22
C ILE A 14 7.86 -16.13 -6.58
N GLU A 15 8.07 -16.53 -7.83
CA GLU A 15 7.81 -17.91 -8.31
C GLU A 15 8.63 -18.93 -7.53
N LYS A 16 9.94 -18.68 -7.34
CA LYS A 16 10.82 -19.55 -6.55
C LYS A 16 10.35 -19.75 -5.12
N ASN A 17 9.66 -18.78 -4.55
CA ASN A 17 9.17 -18.80 -3.18
C ASN A 17 7.65 -19.07 -3.09
N GLN A 18 6.96 -19.39 -4.20
CA GLN A 18 5.50 -19.45 -4.29
C GLN A 18 4.87 -20.29 -3.17
N ASP A 19 5.38 -21.49 -2.90
CA ASP A 19 4.77 -22.39 -1.91
C ASP A 19 4.88 -21.81 -0.48
N ILE A 20 6.02 -21.21 -0.14
CA ILE A 20 6.23 -20.57 1.16
C ILE A 20 5.32 -19.36 1.30
N LEU A 21 5.20 -18.53 0.25
CA LEU A 21 4.36 -17.34 0.25
C LEU A 21 2.88 -17.69 0.32
N SER A 22 2.45 -18.73 -0.42
CA SER A 22 1.07 -19.24 -0.34
C SER A 22 0.75 -19.74 1.07
N LYS A 23 1.70 -20.43 1.70
CA LYS A 23 1.53 -20.89 3.09
C LYS A 23 1.46 -19.70 4.06
N GLN A 24 2.33 -18.71 3.93
CA GLN A 24 2.26 -17.50 4.78
C GLN A 24 0.89 -16.82 4.66
N PHE A 25 0.39 -16.67 3.43
CA PHE A 25 -0.91 -16.04 3.20
C PHE A 25 -2.05 -16.85 3.81
N GLU A 26 -2.06 -18.16 3.62
CA GLU A 26 -3.11 -19.04 4.16
C GLU A 26 -3.07 -19.12 5.69
N ASP A 27 -1.88 -19.22 6.30
CA ASP A 27 -1.70 -19.26 7.76
C ASP A 27 -2.20 -17.94 8.42
N SER A 28 -2.02 -16.79 7.73
CA SER A 28 -2.45 -15.46 8.21
C SER A 28 -3.88 -15.06 7.81
N LYS A 29 -4.58 -15.87 7.02
CA LYS A 29 -5.91 -15.54 6.45
C LYS A 29 -6.98 -15.33 7.52
N LYS A 30 -6.90 -16.05 8.65
CA LYS A 30 -7.82 -15.86 9.78
C LYS A 30 -7.64 -14.50 10.49
N GLU A 31 -6.51 -13.86 10.27
CA GLU A 31 -6.19 -12.54 10.79
C GLU A 31 -6.56 -11.49 9.76
N ILE A 32 -5.75 -11.29 8.72
CA ILE A 32 -6.03 -10.37 7.61
C ILE A 32 -5.71 -11.03 6.27
N GLY A 33 -4.73 -11.94 6.24
CA GLY A 33 -4.12 -12.50 5.03
C GLY A 33 -2.97 -11.61 4.55
N PHE A 34 -1.74 -12.09 4.74
CA PHE A 34 -0.54 -11.39 4.25
C PHE A 34 0.61 -12.37 4.01
N PHE A 35 1.55 -11.92 3.23
CA PHE A 35 2.87 -12.53 3.12
C PHE A 35 3.94 -11.47 2.90
N TYR A 36 5.20 -11.82 3.09
CA TYR A 36 6.33 -10.99 2.67
C TYR A 36 7.48 -11.85 2.15
N VAL A 37 8.27 -11.24 1.26
CA VAL A 37 9.49 -11.82 0.72
C VAL A 37 10.62 -10.82 0.83
N ASP A 38 11.75 -11.27 1.39
CA ASP A 38 12.98 -10.48 1.52
C ASP A 38 13.88 -10.67 0.29
N ASP A 39 14.76 -9.69 0.08
CA ASP A 39 15.71 -9.69 -1.02
C ASP A 39 15.01 -9.89 -2.38
N LEU A 40 13.97 -9.08 -2.61
CA LEU A 40 13.14 -9.18 -3.81
C LEU A 40 13.94 -8.98 -5.10
N LEU A 41 14.85 -8.02 -5.10
CA LEU A 41 15.73 -7.67 -6.21
C LEU A 41 17.20 -7.85 -5.80
N PRO A 42 18.16 -7.95 -6.75
CA PRO A 42 19.57 -7.74 -6.44
C PRO A 42 19.79 -6.45 -5.66
N GLN A 43 20.69 -6.49 -4.68
CA GLN A 43 20.89 -5.38 -3.73
C GLN A 43 21.24 -4.07 -4.42
N GLU A 44 22.10 -4.10 -5.44
CA GLU A 44 22.49 -2.93 -6.23
C GLU A 44 21.32 -2.27 -6.95
N ILE A 45 20.32 -3.06 -7.39
CA ILE A 45 19.11 -2.54 -8.03
C ILE A 45 18.19 -1.89 -7.00
N ALA A 46 18.02 -2.53 -5.85
CA ALA A 46 17.22 -1.96 -4.76
C ALA A 46 17.83 -0.64 -4.24
N LEU A 47 19.16 -0.55 -4.17
CA LEU A 47 19.89 0.70 -3.84
C LEU A 47 19.69 1.76 -4.92
N GLN A 48 19.82 1.42 -6.21
CA GLN A 48 19.56 2.35 -7.30
C GLN A 48 18.12 2.91 -7.24
N ILE A 49 17.13 2.09 -6.93
CA ILE A 49 15.74 2.54 -6.74
C ILE A 49 15.66 3.48 -5.54
N HIS A 50 16.30 3.15 -4.42
CA HIS A 50 16.36 4.02 -3.23
C HIS A 50 16.95 5.40 -3.55
N GLU A 51 18.05 5.45 -4.24
CA GLU A 51 18.78 6.68 -4.61
C GLU A 51 17.99 7.54 -5.61
N SER A 52 17.11 6.90 -6.40
CA SER A 52 16.28 7.57 -7.40
C SER A 52 15.02 8.24 -6.83
N PHE A 53 14.73 8.05 -5.53
CA PHE A 53 13.58 8.71 -4.91
C PHE A 53 13.75 10.23 -4.91
N PRO A 54 12.67 10.98 -5.19
CA PRO A 54 12.68 12.43 -5.09
C PRO A 54 12.89 12.88 -3.64
N LYS A 55 13.36 14.10 -3.48
CA LYS A 55 13.41 14.74 -2.16
C LYS A 55 11.98 15.02 -1.66
N ALA A 56 11.79 15.10 -0.35
CA ALA A 56 10.50 15.45 0.25
C ALA A 56 9.89 16.74 -0.31
N SER A 57 10.73 17.75 -0.64
CA SER A 57 10.31 19.02 -1.24
C SER A 57 9.72 18.90 -2.65
N GLU A 58 9.96 17.79 -3.34
CA GLU A 58 9.48 17.50 -4.70
C GLU A 58 8.21 16.64 -4.69
N MET A 59 7.73 16.25 -3.50
CA MET A 59 6.57 15.40 -3.30
C MET A 59 5.42 16.17 -2.65
N VAL A 60 4.22 15.62 -2.73
CA VAL A 60 3.02 16.21 -2.11
C VAL A 60 2.94 15.81 -0.64
N LEU A 61 3.01 16.78 0.27
CA LEU A 61 2.79 16.55 1.70
C LEU A 61 1.30 16.31 1.99
N LYS A 62 0.98 15.15 2.52
CA LYS A 62 -0.32 14.85 3.14
C LYS A 62 -0.17 15.00 4.65
N LYS A 63 -0.73 16.09 5.21
CA LYS A 63 -0.65 16.37 6.65
C LYS A 63 -2.02 16.65 7.21
N SER A 64 -2.47 15.81 8.11
CA SER A 64 -3.76 15.90 8.80
C SER A 64 -3.72 15.06 10.08
N ILE A 65 -4.83 15.02 10.82
CA ILE A 65 -4.98 14.08 11.95
C ILE A 65 -5.02 12.61 11.52
N ARG A 66 -5.19 12.31 10.23
CA ARG A 66 -5.25 10.95 9.67
C ARG A 66 -3.87 10.42 9.31
N GLU A 67 -3.07 11.28 8.72
CA GLU A 67 -1.78 10.93 8.13
C GLU A 67 -0.83 12.13 8.10
N ASN A 68 0.45 11.83 8.16
CA ASN A 68 1.53 12.78 7.91
C ASN A 68 2.58 12.04 7.10
N LYS A 69 2.67 12.29 5.79
CA LYS A 69 3.60 11.64 4.86
C LYS A 69 3.71 12.39 3.55
N TYR A 70 4.77 12.14 2.82
CA TYR A 70 4.91 12.60 1.43
C TYR A 70 4.49 11.49 0.47
N ILE A 71 3.87 11.89 -0.64
CA ILE A 71 3.41 10.97 -1.69
C ILE A 71 3.66 11.54 -3.07
N ALA A 72 3.81 10.65 -4.05
CA ALA A 72 3.83 11.01 -5.46
C ALA A 72 3.23 9.89 -6.31
N ALA A 73 2.44 10.28 -7.33
CA ALA A 73 1.80 9.37 -8.28
C ALA A 73 2.07 9.76 -9.75
N GLN A 74 2.48 10.99 -10.05
CA GLN A 74 2.85 11.43 -11.41
C GLN A 74 4.29 10.99 -11.70
N MET A 75 4.49 9.73 -12.09
CA MET A 75 5.80 9.10 -12.17
C MET A 75 6.69 9.64 -13.30
N ASP A 76 6.09 10.22 -14.34
CA ASP A 76 6.81 10.89 -15.45
C ASP A 76 7.52 12.19 -15.04
N LEU A 77 7.30 12.68 -13.82
CA LEU A 77 8.02 13.81 -13.25
C LEU A 77 9.32 13.42 -12.52
N TYR A 78 9.56 12.12 -12.34
CA TYR A 78 10.65 11.60 -11.53
C TYR A 78 11.59 10.70 -12.33
N HIS A 79 12.59 10.12 -11.67
CA HIS A 79 13.53 9.23 -12.32
C HIS A 79 12.79 8.01 -12.94
N PRO A 80 13.04 7.66 -14.23
CA PRO A 80 12.27 6.64 -14.95
C PRO A 80 12.19 5.27 -14.25
N ILE A 81 13.21 4.89 -13.49
CA ILE A 81 13.22 3.61 -12.75
C ILE A 81 12.05 3.49 -11.77
N LEU A 82 11.52 4.62 -11.25
CA LEU A 82 10.39 4.63 -10.32
C LEU A 82 9.07 4.29 -11.05
N GLU A 83 8.90 4.77 -12.26
CA GLU A 83 7.79 4.34 -13.12
C GLU A 83 7.96 2.86 -13.49
N ASP A 84 9.16 2.47 -13.91
CA ASP A 84 9.43 1.12 -14.36
C ASP A 84 9.23 0.07 -13.27
N ILE A 85 9.66 0.32 -12.03
CA ILE A 85 9.44 -0.64 -10.93
C ILE A 85 7.97 -0.74 -10.55
N ILE A 86 7.21 0.36 -10.53
CA ILE A 86 5.77 0.33 -10.27
C ILE A 86 5.06 -0.54 -11.31
N TYR A 87 5.29 -0.28 -12.59
CA TYR A 87 4.65 -1.02 -13.67
C TYR A 87 5.23 -2.42 -13.90
N ALA A 88 6.43 -2.71 -13.39
CA ALA A 88 6.94 -4.08 -13.35
C ALA A 88 6.05 -4.98 -12.47
N PHE A 89 5.58 -4.49 -11.31
CA PHE A 89 4.61 -5.21 -10.48
C PHE A 89 3.24 -5.42 -11.15
N GLN A 90 2.92 -4.61 -12.15
CA GLN A 90 1.64 -4.65 -12.86
C GLN A 90 1.67 -5.55 -14.10
N GLU A 91 2.80 -6.17 -14.42
CA GLU A 91 2.90 -7.12 -15.53
C GLU A 91 1.99 -8.32 -15.26
N GLU A 92 1.26 -8.73 -16.30
CA GLU A 92 0.20 -9.75 -16.22
C GLU A 92 0.62 -11.03 -15.51
N ARG A 93 1.83 -11.55 -15.79
CA ARG A 93 2.32 -12.80 -15.17
C ARG A 93 2.58 -12.63 -13.65
N ILE A 94 3.01 -11.43 -13.20
CA ILE A 94 3.22 -11.14 -11.78
C ILE A 94 1.87 -10.99 -11.10
N VAL A 95 0.93 -10.26 -11.70
CA VAL A 95 -0.44 -10.12 -11.18
C VAL A 95 -1.09 -11.48 -11.01
N LYS A 96 -1.01 -12.36 -12.04
CA LYS A 96 -1.53 -13.75 -11.97
C LYS A 96 -0.84 -14.60 -10.91
N LEU A 97 0.49 -14.50 -10.77
CA LEU A 97 1.24 -15.25 -9.78
C LEU A 97 0.88 -14.82 -8.35
N VAL A 98 0.82 -13.52 -8.08
CA VAL A 98 0.42 -12.99 -6.77
C VAL A 98 -1.05 -13.33 -6.46
N ALA A 99 -1.95 -13.21 -7.44
CA ALA A 99 -3.34 -13.64 -7.30
C ALA A 99 -3.44 -15.13 -6.93
N LYS A 100 -2.68 -15.99 -7.61
CA LYS A 100 -2.60 -17.43 -7.31
C LYS A 100 -2.10 -17.70 -5.89
N ILE A 101 -1.04 -17.00 -5.43
CA ILE A 101 -0.52 -17.12 -4.07
C ILE A 101 -1.60 -16.76 -3.04
N CYS A 102 -2.39 -15.72 -3.32
CA CYS A 102 -3.47 -15.24 -2.45
C CYS A 102 -4.81 -15.97 -2.63
N ASN A 103 -4.86 -17.02 -3.48
CA ASN A 103 -6.09 -17.74 -3.82
C ASN A 103 -7.21 -16.84 -4.35
N ILE A 104 -6.85 -15.88 -5.22
CA ILE A 104 -7.75 -14.97 -5.91
C ILE A 104 -7.91 -15.45 -7.35
N ASN A 105 -9.15 -15.65 -7.81
CA ASN A 105 -9.44 -16.20 -9.14
C ASN A 105 -8.94 -15.29 -10.27
N GLU A 106 -9.18 -13.99 -10.14
CA GLU A 106 -8.79 -13.00 -11.13
C GLU A 106 -8.42 -11.69 -10.45
N ALA A 107 -7.28 -11.11 -10.82
CA ALA A 107 -6.83 -9.82 -10.32
C ALA A 107 -6.39 -8.90 -11.46
N PHE A 108 -6.59 -7.60 -11.25
CA PHE A 108 -6.26 -6.51 -12.18
C PHE A 108 -5.36 -5.49 -11.47
N PRO A 109 -4.35 -4.96 -12.13
CA PRO A 109 -3.49 -3.94 -11.55
C PRO A 109 -4.16 -2.57 -11.49
N ASP A 110 -3.63 -1.67 -10.67
CA ASP A 110 -3.97 -0.23 -10.62
C ASP A 110 -3.20 0.53 -11.72
N ASP A 111 -3.60 0.34 -12.97
CA ASP A 111 -2.90 0.85 -14.16
C ASP A 111 -2.75 2.38 -14.19
N LYS A 112 -3.59 3.10 -13.48
CA LYS A 112 -3.60 4.57 -13.41
C LYS A 112 -3.16 5.13 -12.07
N LEU A 113 -2.60 4.28 -11.21
CA LEU A 113 -2.11 4.64 -9.88
C LEU A 113 -3.15 5.43 -9.06
N TYR A 114 -4.41 5.00 -9.11
CA TYR A 114 -5.49 5.60 -8.32
C TYR A 114 -5.19 5.57 -6.83
N ALA A 115 -4.51 4.53 -6.37
CA ALA A 115 -4.07 4.37 -5.00
C ALA A 115 -2.55 4.12 -4.90
N GLY A 116 -1.92 3.61 -5.98
CA GLY A 116 -0.50 3.31 -6.05
C GLY A 116 0.40 4.54 -6.19
N GLY A 117 1.71 4.30 -6.23
CA GLY A 117 2.74 5.32 -6.36
C GLY A 117 3.88 5.15 -5.36
N ILE A 118 4.56 6.23 -5.04
CA ILE A 118 5.65 6.24 -4.06
C ILE A 118 5.29 7.06 -2.83
N SER A 119 5.82 6.67 -1.68
CA SER A 119 5.67 7.40 -0.43
C SER A 119 6.98 7.52 0.32
N LEU A 120 7.15 8.63 1.03
CA LEU A 120 8.28 8.93 1.87
C LEU A 120 7.78 9.40 3.24
N MET A 121 8.37 8.87 4.29
CA MET A 121 8.06 9.23 5.67
C MET A 121 9.33 9.49 6.45
N GLY A 122 9.48 10.70 6.96
CA GLY A 122 10.56 11.11 7.86
C GLY A 122 10.10 11.10 9.32
N LYS A 123 10.96 11.60 10.21
CA LYS A 123 10.72 11.63 11.66
C LYS A 123 9.36 12.21 12.04
N ASN A 124 8.66 11.54 12.95
CA ASN A 124 7.30 11.87 13.42
C ASN A 124 6.20 11.78 12.36
N GLN A 125 6.50 11.26 11.17
CA GLN A 125 5.50 10.98 10.16
C GLN A 125 4.87 9.60 10.36
N PHE A 126 3.58 9.47 10.05
CA PHE A 126 2.77 8.29 10.35
C PHE A 126 1.57 8.17 9.40
N LEU A 127 0.93 7.01 9.45
CA LEU A 127 -0.40 6.79 8.87
C LEU A 127 -1.25 6.08 9.92
N ASN A 128 -2.30 6.74 10.39
CA ASN A 128 -3.17 6.22 11.43
C ASN A 128 -3.92 4.95 10.98
N PRO A 129 -4.40 4.12 11.93
CA PRO A 129 -5.18 2.94 11.60
C PRO A 129 -6.35 3.27 10.68
N HIS A 130 -6.48 2.51 9.60
CA HIS A 130 -7.51 2.75 8.59
C HIS A 130 -7.88 1.47 7.83
N LEU A 131 -9.07 1.47 7.26
CA LEU A 131 -9.44 0.60 6.17
C LEU A 131 -9.26 1.40 4.87
N ASP A 132 -8.62 0.80 3.88
CA ASP A 132 -8.60 1.36 2.53
C ASP A 132 -10.01 1.41 1.96
N ASN A 133 -10.28 2.29 0.99
CA ASN A 133 -11.54 2.21 0.27
C ASN A 133 -11.64 0.86 -0.48
N SER A 134 -12.85 0.31 -0.49
CA SER A 134 -13.12 -1.05 -0.98
C SER A 134 -13.09 -1.22 -2.51
N HIS A 135 -12.81 -0.18 -3.30
CA HIS A 135 -13.08 -0.18 -4.73
C HIS A 135 -12.06 0.65 -5.53
N ASP A 136 -12.04 0.44 -6.87
CA ASP A 136 -11.35 1.29 -7.82
C ASP A 136 -12.04 2.66 -7.99
N LYS A 137 -11.51 3.51 -8.86
CA LYS A 137 -12.02 4.86 -9.10
C LYS A 137 -13.48 4.85 -9.61
N GLU A 138 -13.77 3.95 -10.54
CA GLU A 138 -15.09 3.88 -11.21
C GLU A 138 -16.11 3.05 -10.43
N ARG A 139 -15.70 2.37 -9.35
CA ARG A 139 -16.49 1.45 -8.52
C ARG A 139 -16.99 0.22 -9.28
N GLU A 140 -16.16 -0.26 -10.18
CA GLU A 140 -16.45 -1.45 -10.98
C GLU A 140 -15.77 -2.68 -10.40
N ARG A 141 -14.67 -2.48 -9.63
CA ARG A 141 -13.86 -3.55 -9.07
C ARG A 141 -13.60 -3.35 -7.58
N TRP A 142 -13.47 -4.46 -6.88
CA TRP A 142 -13.07 -4.50 -5.48
C TRP A 142 -11.55 -4.39 -5.35
N ARG A 143 -11.09 -3.60 -4.39
CA ARG A 143 -9.68 -3.60 -4.00
C ARG A 143 -9.44 -4.84 -3.15
N VAL A 144 -8.48 -5.69 -3.55
CA VAL A 144 -8.24 -6.98 -2.91
C VAL A 144 -6.84 -7.13 -2.32
N LEU A 145 -5.84 -6.48 -2.88
CA LEU A 145 -4.47 -6.53 -2.39
C LEU A 145 -3.79 -5.17 -2.36
N ASN A 146 -2.97 -4.97 -1.34
CA ASN A 146 -2.01 -3.87 -1.21
C ASN A 146 -0.61 -4.47 -1.20
N LEU A 147 0.27 -3.99 -2.10
CA LEU A 147 1.65 -4.41 -2.25
C LEU A 147 2.57 -3.25 -1.85
N LEU A 148 3.47 -3.49 -0.91
CA LEU A 148 4.37 -2.49 -0.33
C LEU A 148 5.81 -2.96 -0.48
N TYR A 149 6.58 -2.31 -1.35
CA TYR A 149 7.99 -2.60 -1.54
C TYR A 149 8.86 -1.54 -0.87
N TYR A 150 9.61 -1.95 0.14
CA TYR A 150 10.44 -1.09 0.98
C TYR A 150 11.88 -1.02 0.46
N VAL A 151 12.41 0.19 0.32
CA VAL A 151 13.71 0.40 -0.35
C VAL A 151 14.69 1.24 0.46
N THR A 152 14.45 1.50 1.74
CA THR A 152 15.40 2.23 2.59
C THR A 152 16.44 1.26 3.18
N PRO A 153 17.74 1.38 2.85
CA PRO A 153 18.78 0.54 3.43
C PRO A 153 18.89 0.78 4.94
N ASP A 154 19.43 -0.20 5.65
CA ASP A 154 19.70 -0.18 7.10
C ASP A 154 18.46 0.16 7.97
N TRP A 155 17.26 -0.10 7.45
CA TRP A 155 16.04 0.10 8.20
C TRP A 155 15.82 -1.04 9.19
N ASP A 156 15.65 -0.69 10.45
CA ASP A 156 15.41 -1.62 11.55
C ASP A 156 13.98 -1.43 12.08
N ILE A 157 13.36 -2.47 12.59
CA ILE A 157 12.00 -2.44 13.12
C ILE A 157 11.82 -1.36 14.20
N LYS A 158 12.86 -1.08 15.00
CA LYS A 158 12.84 -0.03 16.05
C LYS A 158 12.82 1.39 15.49
N ASN A 159 13.12 1.59 14.20
CA ASN A 159 13.08 2.91 13.56
C ASN A 159 11.63 3.40 13.34
N GLY A 160 10.63 2.54 13.56
CA GLY A 160 9.24 2.83 13.23
C GLY A 160 8.98 2.79 11.72
N GLY A 161 7.92 3.44 11.26
CA GLY A 161 7.52 3.39 9.85
C GLY A 161 7.09 2.01 9.37
N ASN A 162 6.84 1.07 10.27
CA ASN A 162 6.49 -0.32 9.98
C ASN A 162 5.00 -0.45 9.66
N LEU A 163 4.66 -1.42 8.82
CA LEU A 163 3.28 -1.81 8.59
C LEU A 163 2.74 -2.51 9.84
N GLU A 164 1.63 -2.03 10.34
CA GLU A 164 0.92 -2.60 11.48
C GLU A 164 -0.45 -3.10 11.03
N LEU A 165 -0.75 -4.36 11.27
CA LEU A 165 -2.02 -5.02 10.97
C LEU A 165 -2.78 -5.23 12.28
N TRP A 166 -4.08 -4.91 12.29
CA TRP A 166 -4.93 -4.92 13.49
C TRP A 166 -6.10 -5.91 13.33
N PRO A 167 -5.84 -7.22 13.27
CA PRO A 167 -6.86 -8.24 12.98
C PRO A 167 -8.02 -8.23 13.98
N ASN A 168 -7.71 -8.00 15.26
CA ASN A 168 -8.69 -7.99 16.35
C ASN A 168 -9.08 -6.55 16.77
N GLY A 169 -8.86 -5.58 15.88
CA GLY A 169 -9.12 -4.17 16.18
C GLY A 169 -8.11 -3.53 17.12
N LEU A 170 -8.37 -2.30 17.55
CA LEU A 170 -7.41 -1.46 18.27
C LEU A 170 -7.28 -1.78 19.75
N SER A 171 -8.09 -2.68 20.28
CA SER A 171 -8.02 -3.11 21.69
C SER A 171 -6.95 -4.17 21.94
N GLU A 172 -6.44 -4.79 20.91
CA GLU A 172 -5.44 -5.84 20.97
C GLU A 172 -4.13 -5.42 20.29
N LYS A 173 -3.08 -6.21 20.52
CA LYS A 173 -1.77 -5.94 19.95
C LYS A 173 -1.79 -6.21 18.43
N GLN A 174 -1.22 -5.29 17.69
CA GLN A 174 -1.02 -5.41 16.24
C GLN A 174 0.05 -6.45 15.88
N ILE A 175 -0.06 -6.98 14.67
CA ILE A 175 1.02 -7.68 13.99
C ILE A 175 1.86 -6.61 13.29
N THR A 176 3.18 -6.63 13.51
CA THR A 176 4.09 -5.65 12.92
C THR A 176 4.95 -6.31 11.84
N ILE A 177 4.84 -5.81 10.62
CA ILE A 177 5.69 -6.18 9.49
C ILE A 177 6.73 -5.07 9.31
N GLU A 178 7.99 -5.40 9.53
CA GLU A 178 9.11 -4.48 9.41
C GLU A 178 9.22 -3.92 7.98
N SER A 179 9.43 -2.61 7.85
CA SER A 179 9.75 -1.94 6.58
C SER A 179 11.20 -2.20 6.14
N LYS A 180 11.63 -3.46 6.24
CA LYS A 180 13.00 -3.90 5.95
C LYS A 180 13.39 -3.60 4.51
N PHE A 181 14.64 -3.17 4.32
CA PHE A 181 15.20 -2.94 2.98
C PHE A 181 15.02 -4.15 2.06
N ASN A 182 14.60 -3.88 0.82
CA ASN A 182 14.40 -4.87 -0.23
C ASN A 182 13.35 -5.95 0.11
N ARG A 183 12.37 -5.60 0.98
CA ARG A 183 11.21 -6.44 1.32
C ARG A 183 9.98 -6.01 0.53
N LEU A 184 9.33 -6.96 -0.11
CA LEU A 184 7.95 -6.84 -0.56
C LEU A 184 7.03 -7.42 0.50
N ALA A 185 6.10 -6.62 1.02
CA ALA A 185 4.97 -7.08 1.82
C ALA A 185 3.68 -6.96 1.01
N VAL A 186 2.86 -7.99 1.05
CA VAL A 186 1.54 -8.03 0.41
C VAL A 186 0.50 -8.34 1.47
N MET A 187 -0.58 -7.55 1.53
CA MET A 187 -1.69 -7.78 2.44
C MET A 187 -3.04 -7.75 1.71
N ALA A 188 -3.96 -8.55 2.20
CA ALA A 188 -5.35 -8.53 1.76
C ALA A 188 -6.05 -7.23 2.18
N THR A 189 -6.97 -6.76 1.33
CA THR A 189 -7.82 -5.61 1.62
C THR A 189 -9.30 -6.04 1.59
N HIS A 190 -9.95 -5.97 2.75
CA HIS A 190 -11.35 -6.34 2.98
C HIS A 190 -11.90 -5.57 4.20
N ASN A 191 -13.16 -5.76 4.57
CA ASN A 191 -13.81 -5.00 5.65
C ASN A 191 -13.14 -5.14 7.03
N HIS A 192 -12.25 -6.13 7.23
CA HIS A 192 -11.54 -6.39 8.49
C HIS A 192 -10.04 -6.12 8.41
N SER A 193 -9.54 -5.61 7.28
CA SER A 193 -8.11 -5.37 7.06
C SER A 193 -7.61 -4.03 7.62
N LEU A 194 -7.97 -3.73 8.89
CA LEU A 194 -7.51 -2.52 9.56
C LEU A 194 -5.98 -2.54 9.67
N HIS A 195 -5.34 -1.48 9.17
CA HIS A 195 -3.87 -1.38 9.15
C HIS A 195 -3.39 0.05 9.33
N SER A 196 -2.13 0.21 9.67
CA SER A 196 -1.50 1.51 9.90
C SER A 196 -0.02 1.48 9.55
N VAL A 197 0.63 2.64 9.57
CA VAL A 197 2.09 2.74 9.57
C VAL A 197 2.51 3.45 10.86
N SER A 198 3.33 2.79 11.65
CA SER A 198 3.83 3.34 12.91
C SER A 198 4.61 4.64 12.67
N PRO A 199 4.65 5.57 13.65
CA PRO A 199 5.47 6.76 13.54
C PRO A 199 6.94 6.42 13.33
N VAL A 200 7.59 7.13 12.40
CA VAL A 200 9.05 7.07 12.25
C VAL A 200 9.68 7.79 13.44
N VAL A 201 10.61 7.15 14.15
CA VAL A 201 11.20 7.71 15.38
C VAL A 201 12.65 8.18 15.22
N VAL A 202 13.27 7.86 14.08
CA VAL A 202 14.65 8.24 13.75
C VAL A 202 14.70 9.38 12.74
N ASP A 203 15.84 10.05 12.64
CA ASP A 203 16.07 11.12 11.67
C ASP A 203 16.57 10.54 10.33
N MET A 204 15.73 9.66 9.76
CA MET A 204 15.92 9.00 8.46
C MET A 204 14.61 9.01 7.69
N GLU A 205 14.66 8.75 6.39
CA GLU A 205 13.49 8.70 5.51
C GLU A 205 13.16 7.26 5.10
N ARG A 206 11.96 6.78 5.49
CA ARG A 206 11.42 5.51 5.02
C ARG A 206 10.79 5.70 3.66
N LYS A 207 11.27 4.98 2.66
CA LYS A 207 10.83 5.02 1.25
C LYS A 207 10.09 3.73 0.89
N CYS A 208 8.93 3.87 0.25
CA CYS A 208 8.09 2.74 -0.12
C CYS A 208 7.44 2.96 -1.47
N ILE A 209 7.39 1.90 -2.27
CA ILE A 209 6.64 1.80 -3.52
C ILE A 209 5.39 1.00 -3.24
N SER A 210 4.22 1.55 -3.61
CA SER A 210 2.92 0.94 -3.36
C SER A 210 2.21 0.61 -4.66
N ASN A 211 1.67 -0.61 -4.75
CA ASN A 211 0.78 -1.07 -5.80
C ASN A 211 -0.49 -1.65 -5.19
N TYR A 212 -1.57 -1.65 -5.96
CA TYR A 212 -2.84 -2.24 -5.55
C TYR A 212 -3.36 -3.15 -6.65
N TYR A 213 -3.98 -4.26 -6.25
CA TYR A 213 -4.71 -5.10 -7.19
C TYR A 213 -6.19 -5.09 -6.86
N PHE A 214 -6.97 -5.18 -7.91
CA PHE A 214 -8.43 -5.20 -7.88
C PHE A 214 -8.95 -6.53 -8.41
N SER A 215 -10.20 -6.87 -8.08
CA SER A 215 -10.91 -8.05 -8.58
C SER A 215 -12.36 -7.71 -8.90
N ASN A 216 -12.99 -8.48 -9.77
CA ASN A 216 -14.42 -8.37 -10.04
C ASN A 216 -15.26 -8.83 -8.83
N GLU A 217 -14.68 -9.69 -7.97
CA GLU A 217 -15.32 -10.21 -6.77
C GLU A 217 -14.59 -9.72 -5.51
N PRO A 218 -15.31 -9.50 -4.40
CA PRO A 218 -14.68 -9.19 -3.11
C PRO A 218 -13.91 -10.41 -2.58
N LEU A 219 -12.96 -10.19 -1.67
CA LEU A 219 -12.24 -11.28 -1.00
C LEU A 219 -13.13 -12.09 -0.08
N GLU A 220 -14.03 -11.40 0.63
CA GLU A 220 -14.99 -12.02 1.53
C GLU A 220 -16.42 -11.70 1.08
N SER A 221 -17.30 -12.69 1.12
CA SER A 221 -18.72 -12.51 0.75
C SER A 221 -19.44 -11.48 1.62
N SER A 222 -18.91 -11.19 2.79
CA SER A 222 -19.38 -10.16 3.73
C SER A 222 -18.90 -8.75 3.41
N ASP A 223 -17.98 -8.58 2.47
CA ASP A 223 -17.43 -7.28 2.12
C ASP A 223 -18.51 -6.35 1.57
N THR A 224 -18.46 -5.12 2.04
CA THR A 224 -19.40 -4.07 1.65
C THR A 224 -18.66 -2.84 1.16
N PHE A 225 -19.35 -2.05 0.33
CA PHE A 225 -18.81 -0.78 -0.12
C PHE A 225 -18.51 0.15 1.05
N HIS A 226 -17.26 0.63 1.11
CA HIS A 226 -16.84 1.69 2.04
C HIS A 226 -15.78 2.62 1.43
N VAL A 227 -15.71 3.83 1.95
CA VAL A 227 -14.63 4.77 1.69
C VAL A 227 -13.47 4.50 2.65
N THR A 228 -12.28 5.00 2.36
CA THR A 228 -11.17 4.97 3.33
C THR A 228 -11.65 5.50 4.67
N SER A 229 -11.60 4.70 5.70
CA SER A 229 -12.08 5.01 7.04
C SER A 229 -10.92 5.00 8.03
N PHE A 230 -10.78 6.08 8.79
CA PHE A 230 -9.68 6.23 9.74
C PHE A 230 -10.15 6.06 11.17
N ARG A 231 -9.23 5.55 12.01
CA ARG A 231 -9.35 5.41 13.45
C ARG A 231 -8.16 6.12 14.12
N GLY A 232 -8.30 6.54 15.37
CA GLY A 232 -7.19 6.98 16.20
C GLY A 232 -6.37 5.78 16.69
N ARG A 233 -5.11 5.99 17.03
CA ARG A 233 -4.31 4.96 17.71
C ARG A 233 -4.87 4.67 19.10
N PRO A 234 -4.63 3.49 19.68
CA PRO A 234 -5.18 3.08 20.99
C PRO A 234 -4.95 4.09 22.11
N GLU A 235 -3.80 4.75 22.10
CA GLU A 235 -3.41 5.79 23.06
C GLU A 235 -4.13 7.14 22.85
N ASN A 236 -4.81 7.34 21.72
CA ASN A 236 -5.39 8.63 21.28
C ASN A 236 -6.92 8.55 21.12
N LYS A 237 -7.65 8.30 22.19
CA LYS A 237 -9.11 8.11 22.20
C LYS A 237 -9.89 9.31 21.63
N LEU A 238 -9.44 10.54 21.90
CA LEU A 238 -10.10 11.75 21.37
C LEU A 238 -9.97 11.83 19.85
N THR A 239 -8.79 11.57 19.32
CA THR A 239 -8.54 11.49 17.87
C THR A 239 -9.41 10.39 17.25
N ASP A 240 -9.56 9.25 17.93
CA ASP A 240 -10.40 8.16 17.44
C ASP A 240 -11.88 8.57 17.32
N LEU A 241 -12.44 9.24 18.31
CA LEU A 241 -13.82 9.73 18.27
C LEU A 241 -14.04 10.73 17.10
N ILE A 242 -13.10 11.66 16.90
CA ILE A 242 -13.15 12.63 15.79
C ILE A 242 -13.11 11.89 14.44
N LEU A 243 -12.23 10.92 14.28
CA LEU A 243 -12.05 10.18 13.02
C LEU A 243 -13.24 9.25 12.72
N GLN A 244 -13.88 8.67 13.73
CA GLN A 244 -15.13 7.91 13.56
C GLN A 244 -16.26 8.83 13.06
N THR A 245 -16.40 10.00 13.65
CA THR A 245 -17.41 11.01 13.24
C THR A 245 -17.18 11.46 11.79
N ASP A 246 -15.94 11.76 11.43
CA ASP A 246 -15.53 12.11 10.06
C ASP A 246 -15.86 10.98 9.06
N THR A 247 -15.57 9.74 9.42
CA THR A 247 -15.89 8.57 8.58
C THR A 247 -17.39 8.44 8.37
N TRP A 248 -18.20 8.57 9.43
CA TRP A 248 -19.64 8.52 9.34
C TRP A 248 -20.21 9.60 8.41
N LEU A 249 -19.73 10.84 8.52
CA LEU A 249 -20.11 11.95 7.65
C LEU A 249 -19.77 11.67 6.18
N ARG A 250 -18.54 11.22 5.89
CA ARG A 250 -18.11 10.89 4.53
C ARG A 250 -18.90 9.74 3.92
N MET A 251 -19.21 8.70 4.69
CA MET A 251 -20.04 7.59 4.22
C MET A 251 -21.44 8.06 3.83
N ASN A 252 -22.08 8.92 4.64
CA ASN A 252 -23.39 9.46 4.33
C ASN A 252 -23.38 10.40 3.10
N LEU A 253 -22.36 11.26 2.99
CA LEU A 253 -22.19 12.09 1.79
C LEU A 253 -21.99 11.25 0.52
N ARG A 254 -21.28 10.13 0.60
CA ARG A 254 -21.07 9.22 -0.53
C ARG A 254 -22.32 8.44 -0.96
N LYS A 255 -23.32 8.29 -0.10
CA LYS A 255 -24.64 7.75 -0.48
C LYS A 255 -25.38 8.72 -1.42
N ILE A 256 -25.20 10.04 -1.20
CA ILE A 256 -25.84 11.09 -2.00
C ILE A 256 -24.99 11.41 -3.25
N PHE A 257 -23.69 11.62 -3.06
CA PHE A 257 -22.73 11.97 -4.12
C PHE A 257 -21.82 10.78 -4.46
N LYS A 258 -22.25 9.90 -5.34
CA LYS A 258 -21.55 8.64 -5.67
C LYS A 258 -20.09 8.85 -6.12
N LYS A 259 -19.77 9.90 -6.87
CA LYS A 259 -18.41 10.23 -7.35
C LYS A 259 -17.59 11.11 -6.40
N GLY A 260 -18.19 11.57 -5.28
CA GLY A 260 -17.57 12.51 -4.33
C GLY A 260 -17.70 13.95 -4.73
N VAL A 261 -17.41 14.86 -3.77
CA VAL A 261 -17.51 16.32 -3.94
C VAL A 261 -16.25 16.90 -4.58
N LYS A 262 -15.12 16.18 -4.51
CA LYS A 262 -13.83 16.61 -5.07
C LYS A 262 -13.16 15.46 -5.78
N GLU A 263 -12.65 15.71 -6.96
CA GLU A 263 -11.89 14.71 -7.74
C GLU A 263 -10.57 14.37 -7.03
N ASN A 264 -10.21 13.07 -7.02
CA ASN A 264 -8.95 12.67 -6.44
C ASN A 264 -7.80 13.10 -7.37
N PRO A 265 -6.84 13.94 -6.91
CA PRO A 265 -5.70 14.33 -7.73
C PRO A 265 -4.70 13.19 -7.96
N HIS A 266 -4.84 12.07 -7.24
CA HIS A 266 -4.07 10.85 -7.43
C HIS A 266 -4.60 10.06 -8.63
N TYR A 267 -4.16 10.43 -9.81
CA TYR A 267 -4.49 9.73 -11.05
C TYR A 267 -3.38 9.98 -12.04
N TYR A 268 -2.57 8.96 -12.29
CA TYR A 268 -1.45 9.09 -13.21
C TYR A 268 -1.96 9.24 -14.65
N LYS A 269 -1.53 10.31 -15.28
CA LYS A 269 -1.72 10.54 -16.72
C LYS A 269 -0.37 10.88 -17.32
N LYS A 270 0.25 9.95 -18.02
CA LYS A 270 1.52 10.18 -18.70
C LYS A 270 1.41 11.35 -19.68
N GLY A 271 2.31 12.34 -19.56
CA GLY A 271 2.35 13.53 -20.42
C GLY A 271 1.28 14.58 -20.13
N SER A 272 0.54 14.51 -19.03
CA SER A 272 -0.30 15.63 -18.58
C SER A 272 0.55 16.60 -17.77
N ASN A 273 1.15 17.59 -18.44
CA ASN A 273 1.64 18.79 -17.76
C ASN A 273 0.44 19.52 -17.15
N ASN A 274 0.33 19.51 -15.83
CA ASN A 274 -0.49 20.46 -15.08
C ASN A 274 0.40 21.49 -14.42
#